data_a1afa662968533a3685eaab6b62905e4
#
_entry.id   a1afa662968533a3685eaab6b62905e4
#
_cell.length_a   1.000
_cell.length_b   1.000
_cell.length_c   1.000
_cell.angle_alpha   90.00
_cell.angle_beta   90.00
_cell.angle_gamma   90.00
#
_symmetry.space_group_name_H-M   'P 1'
#
loop_
_entity.id
_entity.type
_entity.pdbx_description
1 polymer ?
#
loop_
_entity_poly.entity_id
_entity_poly.type
_entity_poly.pdbx_seq_one_letter_code
_entity_poly.pdbx_strand_id
1 'polypeptide(L)'
;MMSTQYNCAGIDIAKRNFVIAVSSLSKTKTGTNNPKGIAHTIEYLKKHNVALVVMESTGGLEIPAAKAIHRAGIAVIIANPRQTHQFAQSQSLTKTDAKDAQMLAFFAQMMMQKEDWQTMLYHPPTEAEEVLEALVNRRNQLVDMRTAEKNRLYQVHETQVESVKQLIAHFDRLIDELDKQIDDHTHTHFDGKAQVAEQIKGIGSITTATLMAMLPELGRLSHKRIASLVGIAPHPRESGKPNSKAAALAEGLRCVRHCIWLPLS
;
A
#
# COMPACT_ATOMS: atom_id res chain seq x y z
N MET A 1 -2.25 30.95 26.94
CA MET A 1 -1.49 29.81 26.37
C MET A 1 -1.35 30.09 24.88
N MET A 2 -0.13 30.38 24.37
CA MET A 2 0.10 30.48 22.93
C MET A 2 -0.11 29.10 22.31
N SER A 3 -1.12 28.97 21.48
CA SER A 3 -1.33 27.77 20.68
C SER A 3 -0.12 27.64 19.77
N THR A 4 0.71 26.65 19.97
CA THR A 4 1.81 26.31 19.06
C THR A 4 1.18 25.98 17.71
N GLN A 5 1.24 26.93 16.78
CA GLN A 5 0.68 26.77 15.44
C GLN A 5 1.60 25.81 14.69
N TYR A 6 1.20 24.54 14.59
CA TYR A 6 1.89 23.54 13.80
C TYR A 6 1.60 23.72 12.31
N ASN A 7 2.64 23.60 11.50
CA ASN A 7 2.49 23.58 10.05
C ASN A 7 2.21 22.18 9.53
N CYS A 8 1.53 22.13 8.40
CA CYS A 8 1.39 20.92 7.60
C CYS A 8 2.24 21.04 6.34
N ALA A 9 2.65 19.90 5.78
CA ALA A 9 3.34 19.86 4.51
C ALA A 9 2.70 18.86 3.55
N GLY A 10 2.78 19.16 2.27
CA GLY A 10 2.48 18.25 1.18
C GLY A 10 3.75 17.94 0.41
N ILE A 11 3.95 16.68 0.05
CA ILE A 11 5.09 16.25 -0.76
C ILE A 11 4.56 15.48 -1.96
N ASP A 12 4.76 16.05 -3.15
CA ASP A 12 4.52 15.37 -4.42
C ASP A 12 5.79 14.64 -4.83
N ILE A 13 5.71 13.31 -4.97
CA ILE A 13 6.87 12.43 -5.16
C ILE A 13 6.91 11.84 -6.56
N ALA A 14 8.07 11.99 -7.20
CA ALA A 14 8.44 11.33 -8.44
C ALA A 14 9.69 10.44 -8.26
N LYS A 15 10.02 9.67 -9.27
CA LYS A 15 11.14 8.71 -9.22
C LYS A 15 12.48 9.31 -8.81
N ARG A 16 12.80 10.52 -9.28
CA ARG A 16 14.11 11.17 -9.04
C ARG A 16 14.05 12.31 -8.06
N ASN A 17 12.94 13.02 -8.01
CA ASN A 17 12.77 14.26 -7.26
C ASN A 17 11.43 14.25 -6.55
N PHE A 18 11.24 15.19 -5.65
CA PHE A 18 9.95 15.53 -5.06
C PHE A 18 9.85 17.04 -4.83
N VAL A 19 8.63 17.53 -4.78
CA VAL A 19 8.33 18.93 -4.46
C VAL A 19 7.63 18.99 -3.11
N ILE A 20 8.08 19.91 -2.27
CA ILE A 20 7.58 20.12 -0.90
C ILE A 20 6.90 21.46 -0.83
N ALA A 21 5.68 21.48 -0.31
CA ALA A 21 4.99 22.71 0.11
C ALA A 21 4.75 22.65 1.63
N VAL A 22 4.99 23.77 2.31
CA VAL A 22 4.65 23.93 3.72
C VAL A 22 3.51 24.95 3.82
N SER A 23 2.49 24.66 4.62
CA SER A 23 1.24 25.43 4.67
C SER A 23 1.40 26.91 5.02
N SER A 24 2.46 27.27 5.75
CA SER A 24 2.77 28.67 6.10
C SER A 24 3.65 29.38 5.08
N LEU A 25 4.09 28.71 4.01
CA LEU A 25 5.01 29.26 3.02
C LEU A 25 4.36 29.35 1.65
N SER A 26 4.60 30.45 0.93
CA SER A 26 4.12 30.62 -0.44
C SER A 26 4.99 29.89 -1.48
N LYS A 27 6.27 29.63 -1.16
CA LYS A 27 7.23 29.00 -2.07
C LYS A 27 7.38 27.52 -1.76
N THR A 28 7.41 26.73 -2.80
CA THR A 28 7.76 25.30 -2.73
C THR A 28 9.27 25.08 -2.76
N LYS A 29 9.72 23.92 -2.29
CA LYS A 29 11.11 23.48 -2.35
C LYS A 29 11.19 22.15 -3.08
N THR A 30 12.16 22.02 -3.99
CA THR A 30 12.44 20.73 -4.66
C THR A 30 13.56 19.99 -3.93
N GLY A 31 13.41 18.68 -3.78
CA GLY A 31 14.42 17.77 -3.25
C GLY A 31 14.63 16.58 -4.16
N THR A 32 15.69 15.81 -3.90
CA THR A 32 15.99 14.57 -4.63
C THR A 32 15.46 13.36 -3.86
N ASN A 33 14.80 12.43 -4.55
CA ASN A 33 14.26 11.21 -3.94
C ASN A 33 15.38 10.15 -3.75
N ASN A 34 16.31 10.47 -2.86
CA ASN A 34 17.40 9.61 -2.41
C ASN A 34 17.68 9.86 -0.92
N PRO A 35 18.46 9.02 -0.23
CA PRO A 35 18.70 9.15 1.22
C PRO A 35 19.20 10.53 1.64
N LYS A 36 20.09 11.16 0.86
CA LYS A 36 20.64 12.49 1.16
C LYS A 36 19.58 13.59 1.03
N GLY A 37 18.78 13.57 -0.05
CA GLY A 37 17.70 14.54 -0.25
C GLY A 37 16.58 14.39 0.76
N ILE A 38 16.24 13.16 1.16
CA ILE A 38 15.28 12.87 2.23
C ILE A 38 15.77 13.42 3.57
N ALA A 39 17.05 13.23 3.91
CA ALA A 39 17.64 13.78 5.15
C ALA A 39 17.54 15.31 5.19
N HIS A 40 17.91 16.01 4.11
CA HIS A 40 17.75 17.47 4.01
C HIS A 40 16.30 17.93 4.09
N THR A 41 15.37 17.09 3.61
CA THR A 41 13.93 17.37 3.72
C THR A 41 13.46 17.29 5.15
N ILE A 42 13.90 16.29 5.90
CA ILE A 42 13.57 16.15 7.32
C ILE A 42 14.06 17.39 8.13
N GLU A 43 15.27 17.84 7.88
CA GLU A 43 15.80 19.07 8.50
C GLU A 43 14.93 20.29 8.15
N TYR A 44 14.55 20.41 6.88
CA TYR A 44 13.67 21.50 6.41
C TYR A 44 12.30 21.45 7.09
N LEU A 45 11.66 20.28 7.18
CA LEU A 45 10.37 20.09 7.83
C LEU A 45 10.44 20.45 9.34
N LYS A 46 11.50 20.00 10.02
CA LYS A 46 11.75 20.33 11.44
C LYS A 46 11.94 21.83 11.66
N LYS A 47 12.74 22.49 10.79
CA LYS A 47 12.97 23.95 10.84
C LYS A 47 11.66 24.74 10.75
N HIS A 48 10.67 24.23 10.02
CA HIS A 48 9.38 24.89 9.84
C HIS A 48 8.29 24.36 10.78
N ASN A 49 8.63 23.61 11.84
CA ASN A 49 7.69 23.06 12.83
C ASN A 49 6.52 22.30 12.17
N VAL A 50 6.82 21.46 11.16
CA VAL A 50 5.82 20.63 10.48
C VAL A 50 5.44 19.48 11.38
N ALA A 51 4.15 19.36 11.71
CA ALA A 51 3.58 18.29 12.52
C ALA A 51 3.05 17.12 11.67
N LEU A 52 2.52 17.42 10.48
CA LEU A 52 1.93 16.43 9.59
C LEU A 52 2.43 16.63 8.16
N VAL A 53 2.85 15.54 7.54
CA VAL A 53 3.17 15.45 6.12
C VAL A 53 2.14 14.57 5.42
N VAL A 54 1.60 15.04 4.29
CA VAL A 54 0.80 14.22 3.39
C VAL A 54 1.56 13.98 2.09
N MET A 55 1.59 12.74 1.65
CA MET A 55 2.11 12.29 0.36
C MET A 55 1.02 11.53 -0.37
N GLU A 56 1.04 11.55 -1.69
CA GLU A 56 0.18 10.69 -2.49
C GLU A 56 0.85 9.32 -2.71
N SER A 57 0.07 8.24 -2.69
CA SER A 57 0.56 6.91 -3.04
C SER A 57 0.92 6.86 -4.53
N THR A 58 2.19 6.60 -4.83
CA THR A 58 2.77 6.61 -6.18
C THR A 58 3.42 5.26 -6.53
N GLY A 59 2.83 4.17 -6.04
CA GLY A 59 3.32 2.82 -6.33
C GLY A 59 4.60 2.44 -5.57
N GLY A 60 4.83 3.04 -4.39
CA GLY A 60 5.94 2.71 -3.49
C GLY A 60 7.11 3.70 -3.53
N LEU A 61 7.13 4.66 -4.46
CA LEU A 61 8.17 5.68 -4.52
C LEU A 61 8.20 6.59 -3.28
N GLU A 62 7.06 6.74 -2.62
CA GLU A 62 6.85 7.50 -1.39
C GLU A 62 7.38 6.80 -0.14
N ILE A 63 7.46 5.47 -0.13
CA ILE A 63 7.75 4.66 1.05
C ILE A 63 9.08 5.00 1.72
N PRO A 64 10.22 5.15 1.00
CA PRO A 64 11.49 5.51 1.64
C PRO A 64 11.42 6.85 2.38
N ALA A 65 10.78 7.86 1.78
CA ALA A 65 10.60 9.17 2.38
C ALA A 65 9.64 9.10 3.59
N ALA A 66 8.49 8.42 3.45
CA ALA A 66 7.52 8.24 4.52
C ALA A 66 8.13 7.56 5.74
N LYS A 67 8.88 6.46 5.57
CA LYS A 67 9.60 5.77 6.65
C LYS A 67 10.59 6.68 7.35
N ALA A 68 11.40 7.42 6.60
CA ALA A 68 12.43 8.29 7.16
C ALA A 68 11.82 9.48 7.93
N ILE A 69 10.76 10.10 7.40
CA ILE A 69 10.06 11.22 8.04
C ILE A 69 9.34 10.73 9.31
N HIS A 70 8.69 9.57 9.27
CA HIS A 70 8.08 8.95 10.44
C HIS A 70 9.11 8.65 11.54
N ARG A 71 10.26 8.06 11.19
CA ARG A 71 11.38 7.82 12.13
C ARG A 71 11.92 9.10 12.75
N ALA A 72 11.83 10.23 12.05
CA ALA A 72 12.23 11.53 12.55
C ALA A 72 11.21 12.19 13.51
N GLY A 73 10.09 11.49 13.82
CA GLY A 73 9.05 11.92 14.75
C GLY A 73 8.01 12.85 14.12
N ILE A 74 7.93 12.93 12.79
CA ILE A 74 6.92 13.71 12.09
C ILE A 74 5.81 12.77 11.62
N ALA A 75 4.55 13.12 11.89
CA ALA A 75 3.40 12.35 11.44
C ALA A 75 3.31 12.34 9.91
N VAL A 76 2.94 11.20 9.32
CA VAL A 76 2.82 11.03 7.88
C VAL A 76 1.47 10.41 7.56
N ILE A 77 0.81 10.88 6.50
CA ILE A 77 -0.34 10.22 5.86
C ILE A 77 0.05 9.94 4.40
N ILE A 78 -0.11 8.70 3.96
CA ILE A 78 -0.05 8.33 2.55
C ILE A 78 -1.49 8.31 2.04
N ALA A 79 -1.84 9.33 1.26
CA ALA A 79 -3.20 9.55 0.79
C ALA A 79 -3.49 8.74 -0.49
N ASN A 80 -4.73 8.27 -0.60
CA ASN A 80 -5.19 7.63 -1.83
C ASN A 80 -5.31 8.67 -2.95
N PRO A 81 -4.75 8.41 -4.16
CA PRO A 81 -4.81 9.31 -5.31
C PRO A 81 -6.23 9.75 -5.69
N ARG A 82 -7.23 8.92 -5.46
CA ARG A 82 -8.64 9.31 -5.72
C ARG A 82 -9.12 10.39 -4.78
N GLN A 83 -8.76 10.30 -3.50
CA GLN A 83 -9.17 11.30 -2.50
C GLN A 83 -8.50 12.65 -2.77
N THR A 84 -7.20 12.64 -3.07
CA THR A 84 -6.44 13.84 -3.39
C THR A 84 -6.92 14.46 -4.70
N HIS A 85 -7.23 13.65 -5.72
CA HIS A 85 -7.77 14.12 -6.99
C HIS A 85 -9.18 14.73 -6.84
N GLN A 86 -10.09 14.09 -6.11
CA GLN A 86 -11.42 14.65 -5.82
C GLN A 86 -11.31 15.97 -5.07
N PHE A 87 -10.40 16.06 -4.12
CA PHE A 87 -10.12 17.27 -3.38
C PHE A 87 -9.56 18.37 -4.31
N ALA A 88 -8.61 18.05 -5.18
CA ALA A 88 -8.02 18.97 -6.15
C ALA A 88 -9.08 19.52 -7.14
N GLN A 89 -9.99 18.68 -7.62
CA GLN A 89 -11.09 19.09 -8.51
C GLN A 89 -11.99 20.13 -7.85
N SER A 90 -12.23 20.03 -6.54
CA SER A 90 -13.02 21.03 -5.81
C SER A 90 -12.34 22.41 -5.74
N GLN A 91 -11.03 22.49 -5.98
CA GLN A 91 -10.23 23.73 -5.88
C GLN A 91 -9.89 24.38 -7.23
N SER A 92 -10.34 23.82 -8.37
CA SER A 92 -10.10 24.35 -9.73
C SER A 92 -8.64 24.65 -10.09
N LEU A 93 -7.70 23.78 -9.67
CA LEU A 93 -6.27 24.01 -9.86
C LEU A 93 -5.77 23.47 -11.21
N THR A 94 -5.04 24.31 -11.95
CA THR A 94 -4.22 23.84 -13.09
C THR A 94 -3.07 22.97 -12.56
N LYS A 95 -2.85 21.81 -13.17
CA LYS A 95 -1.90 20.81 -12.71
C LYS A 95 -0.43 21.23 -12.93
N THR A 96 0.34 21.31 -11.85
CA THR A 96 1.81 21.42 -11.82
C THR A 96 2.30 20.82 -10.51
N ASP A 97 3.50 20.26 -10.49
CA ASP A 97 4.09 19.62 -9.29
C ASP A 97 4.09 20.57 -8.06
N ALA A 98 4.33 21.85 -8.29
CA ALA A 98 4.28 22.86 -7.22
C ALA A 98 2.86 23.04 -6.65
N LYS A 99 1.85 23.06 -7.50
CA LYS A 99 0.45 23.17 -7.10
C LYS A 99 -0.06 21.87 -6.48
N ASP A 100 0.41 20.72 -6.98
CA ASP A 100 0.07 19.42 -6.42
C ASP A 100 0.63 19.29 -4.99
N ALA A 101 1.87 19.71 -4.74
CA ALA A 101 2.44 19.76 -3.40
C ALA A 101 1.68 20.77 -2.48
N GLN A 102 1.29 21.94 -2.99
CA GLN A 102 0.48 22.92 -2.24
C GLN A 102 -0.90 22.37 -1.89
N MET A 103 -1.54 21.69 -2.83
CA MET A 103 -2.82 21.03 -2.61
C MET A 103 -2.71 19.96 -1.54
N LEU A 104 -1.65 19.14 -1.56
CA LEU A 104 -1.40 18.14 -0.52
C LEU A 104 -1.16 18.78 0.85
N ALA A 105 -0.47 19.93 0.92
CA ALA A 105 -0.29 20.66 2.18
C ALA A 105 -1.63 21.19 2.73
N PHE A 106 -2.50 21.70 1.85
CA PHE A 106 -3.84 22.13 2.23
C PHE A 106 -4.72 20.94 2.63
N PHE A 107 -4.65 19.83 1.90
CA PHE A 107 -5.31 18.58 2.28
C PHE A 107 -4.87 18.09 3.67
N ALA A 108 -3.58 18.22 4.00
CA ALA A 108 -3.04 17.89 5.32
C ALA A 108 -3.68 18.74 6.43
N GLN A 109 -3.84 20.05 6.20
CA GLN A 109 -4.51 20.93 7.16
C GLN A 109 -5.98 20.54 7.39
N MET A 110 -6.69 20.19 6.31
CA MET A 110 -8.08 19.72 6.41
C MET A 110 -8.20 18.37 7.14
N MET A 111 -7.23 17.47 6.91
CA MET A 111 -7.19 16.19 7.64
C MET A 111 -7.00 16.38 9.13
N MET A 112 -6.11 17.27 9.59
CA MET A 112 -5.90 17.54 11.02
C MET A 112 -7.13 18.09 11.74
N GLN A 113 -8.10 18.62 11.02
CA GLN A 113 -9.36 19.12 11.62
C GLN A 113 -10.37 18.00 11.91
N LYS A 114 -10.16 16.78 11.37
CA LYS A 114 -11.03 15.64 11.64
C LYS A 114 -10.70 15.05 13.01
N GLU A 115 -11.71 14.67 13.77
CA GLU A 115 -11.52 14.07 15.11
C GLU A 115 -10.72 12.76 15.06
N ASP A 116 -10.84 12.01 13.98
CA ASP A 116 -10.22 10.68 13.81
C ASP A 116 -8.98 10.67 12.89
N TRP A 117 -8.37 11.82 12.61
CA TRP A 117 -7.26 11.91 11.66
C TRP A 117 -6.05 11.02 12.03
N GLN A 118 -5.82 10.78 13.31
CA GLN A 118 -4.74 9.90 13.78
C GLN A 118 -4.92 8.46 13.28
N THR A 119 -6.14 8.04 12.96
CA THR A 119 -6.40 6.70 12.42
C THR A 119 -5.94 6.53 10.96
N MET A 120 -5.58 7.64 10.31
CA MET A 120 -5.08 7.65 8.93
C MET A 120 -3.55 7.75 8.86
N LEU A 121 -2.88 7.83 10.01
CA LEU A 121 -1.43 7.92 10.06
C LEU A 121 -0.79 6.66 9.45
N TYR A 122 0.26 6.91 8.69
CA TYR A 122 1.13 5.87 8.17
C TYR A 122 1.90 5.23 9.33
N HIS A 123 1.76 3.94 9.46
CA HIS A 123 2.56 3.10 10.33
C HIS A 123 3.50 2.26 9.47
N PRO A 124 4.82 2.49 9.52
CA PRO A 124 5.74 1.67 8.76
C PRO A 124 5.61 0.21 9.20
N PRO A 125 5.63 -0.73 8.24
CA PRO A 125 5.64 -2.15 8.58
C PRO A 125 6.90 -2.47 9.41
N THR A 126 6.77 -3.45 10.28
CA THR A 126 7.90 -4.03 11.00
C THR A 126 8.80 -4.80 10.02
N GLU A 127 10.04 -5.08 10.42
CA GLU A 127 10.96 -5.90 9.61
C GLU A 127 10.35 -7.28 9.29
N ALA A 128 9.67 -7.89 10.26
CA ALA A 128 8.98 -9.16 10.07
C ALA A 128 7.83 -9.07 9.03
N GLU A 129 7.06 -7.98 9.05
CA GLU A 129 6.02 -7.74 8.05
C GLU A 129 6.61 -7.50 6.65
N GLU A 130 7.74 -6.79 6.54
CA GLU A 130 8.44 -6.54 5.27
C GLU A 130 9.01 -7.85 4.68
N VAL A 131 9.60 -8.71 5.50
CA VAL A 131 10.12 -10.01 5.09
C VAL A 131 8.97 -10.91 4.61
N LEU A 132 7.87 -10.98 5.36
CA LEU A 132 6.70 -11.75 4.97
C LEU A 132 6.13 -11.29 3.63
N GLU A 133 5.98 -9.98 3.44
CA GLU A 133 5.53 -9.40 2.18
C GLU A 133 6.45 -9.77 1.02
N ALA A 134 7.77 -9.70 1.21
CA ALA A 134 8.75 -10.06 0.19
C ALA A 134 8.67 -11.54 -0.20
N LEU A 135 8.53 -12.45 0.78
CA LEU A 135 8.38 -13.89 0.56
C LEU A 135 7.09 -14.19 -0.23
N VAL A 136 5.95 -13.65 0.22
CA VAL A 136 4.65 -13.85 -0.44
C VAL A 136 4.66 -13.28 -1.86
N ASN A 137 5.21 -12.09 -2.08
CA ASN A 137 5.32 -11.50 -3.41
C ASN A 137 6.19 -12.36 -4.33
N ARG A 138 7.32 -12.88 -3.84
CA ARG A 138 8.18 -13.76 -4.64
C ARG A 138 7.50 -15.07 -5.00
N ARG A 139 6.82 -15.68 -4.04
CA ARG A 139 6.01 -16.87 -4.28
C ARG A 139 4.96 -16.64 -5.38
N ASN A 140 4.21 -15.57 -5.30
CA ASN A 140 3.18 -15.24 -6.29
C ASN A 140 3.79 -15.06 -7.69
N GLN A 141 4.94 -14.39 -7.81
CA GLN A 141 5.66 -14.27 -9.09
C GLN A 141 6.02 -15.64 -9.68
N LEU A 142 6.50 -16.59 -8.85
CA LEU A 142 6.85 -17.94 -9.31
C LEU A 142 5.59 -18.74 -9.71
N VAL A 143 4.48 -18.59 -8.99
CA VAL A 143 3.20 -19.21 -9.35
C VAL A 143 2.70 -18.68 -10.70
N ASP A 144 2.80 -17.39 -10.95
CA ASP A 144 2.41 -16.79 -12.24
C ASP A 144 3.28 -17.31 -13.39
N MET A 145 4.62 -17.38 -13.18
CA MET A 145 5.55 -17.92 -14.17
C MET A 145 5.27 -19.41 -14.45
N ARG A 146 5.05 -20.22 -13.41
CA ARG A 146 4.67 -21.62 -13.55
C ARG A 146 3.37 -21.80 -14.33
N THR A 147 2.37 -20.95 -14.04
CA THR A 147 1.09 -20.98 -14.74
C THR A 147 1.25 -20.62 -16.22
N ALA A 148 2.09 -19.65 -16.54
CA ALA A 148 2.43 -19.34 -17.92
C ALA A 148 3.08 -20.50 -18.65
N GLU A 149 4.02 -21.22 -18.00
CA GLU A 149 4.65 -22.42 -18.60
C GLU A 149 3.64 -23.59 -18.74
N LYS A 150 2.77 -23.80 -17.74
CA LYS A 150 1.69 -24.80 -17.88
C LYS A 150 0.77 -24.52 -19.06
N ASN A 151 0.44 -23.25 -19.31
CA ASN A 151 -0.36 -22.86 -20.47
C ASN A 151 0.39 -23.09 -21.79
N ARG A 152 1.71 -22.84 -21.84
CA ARG A 152 2.56 -23.13 -23.01
C ARG A 152 2.60 -24.61 -23.36
N LEU A 153 2.54 -25.48 -22.36
CA LEU A 153 2.61 -26.93 -22.57
C LEU A 153 1.54 -27.45 -23.52
N TYR A 154 0.38 -26.77 -23.61
CA TYR A 154 -0.71 -27.12 -24.53
C TYR A 154 -0.47 -26.70 -25.99
N GLN A 155 0.51 -25.81 -26.23
CA GLN A 155 0.71 -25.18 -27.55
C GLN A 155 2.13 -25.37 -28.09
N VAL A 156 3.04 -25.95 -27.28
CA VAL A 156 4.44 -26.12 -27.66
C VAL A 156 4.61 -27.33 -28.61
N HIS A 157 5.55 -27.22 -29.54
CA HIS A 157 5.93 -28.37 -30.40
C HIS A 157 6.50 -29.50 -29.55
N GLU A 158 6.24 -30.75 -29.94
CA GLU A 158 6.62 -31.95 -29.17
C GLU A 158 8.09 -32.00 -28.79
N THR A 159 9.00 -31.49 -29.64
CA THR A 159 10.44 -31.42 -29.35
C THR A 159 10.80 -30.51 -28.17
N GLN A 160 9.92 -29.63 -27.74
CA GLN A 160 10.15 -28.68 -26.63
C GLN A 160 9.38 -29.03 -25.36
N VAL A 161 8.50 -30.03 -25.41
CA VAL A 161 7.66 -30.46 -24.27
C VAL A 161 8.51 -30.76 -23.03
N GLU A 162 9.63 -31.49 -23.21
CA GLU A 162 10.50 -31.87 -22.10
C GLU A 162 11.16 -30.64 -21.43
N SER A 163 11.62 -29.67 -22.23
CA SER A 163 12.18 -28.42 -21.70
C SER A 163 11.16 -27.64 -20.85
N VAL A 164 9.90 -27.53 -21.31
CA VAL A 164 8.84 -26.85 -20.55
C VAL A 164 8.53 -27.61 -19.26
N LYS A 165 8.45 -28.96 -19.28
CA LYS A 165 8.22 -29.77 -18.09
C LYS A 165 9.33 -29.59 -17.04
N GLN A 166 10.59 -29.55 -17.46
CA GLN A 166 11.72 -29.32 -16.56
C GLN A 166 11.64 -27.95 -15.89
N LEU A 167 11.23 -26.91 -16.63
CA LEU A 167 11.03 -25.56 -16.07
C LEU A 167 9.88 -25.52 -15.06
N ILE A 168 8.76 -26.19 -15.38
CA ILE A 168 7.63 -26.32 -14.44
C ILE A 168 8.08 -27.01 -13.14
N ALA A 169 8.81 -28.14 -13.25
CA ALA A 169 9.32 -28.86 -12.09
C ALA A 169 10.33 -28.03 -11.26
N HIS A 170 11.08 -27.14 -11.93
CA HIS A 170 11.96 -26.19 -11.23
C HIS A 170 11.15 -25.15 -10.44
N PHE A 171 10.11 -24.57 -11.04
CA PHE A 171 9.23 -23.65 -10.33
C PHE A 171 8.51 -24.33 -9.15
N ASP A 172 8.02 -25.56 -9.32
CA ASP A 172 7.38 -26.30 -8.22
C ASP A 172 8.33 -26.42 -7.01
N ARG A 173 9.60 -26.80 -7.21
CA ARG A 173 10.59 -26.86 -6.11
C ARG A 173 10.83 -25.50 -5.43
N LEU A 174 10.98 -24.42 -6.23
CA LEU A 174 11.19 -23.08 -5.66
C LEU A 174 9.96 -22.59 -4.87
N ILE A 175 8.77 -22.92 -5.31
CA ILE A 175 7.52 -22.59 -4.61
C ILE A 175 7.45 -23.37 -3.29
N ASP A 176 7.75 -24.67 -3.29
CA ASP A 176 7.76 -25.49 -2.09
C ASP A 176 8.78 -25.00 -1.05
N GLU A 177 9.95 -24.52 -1.50
CA GLU A 177 10.96 -23.91 -0.62
C GLU A 177 10.46 -22.61 0.00
N LEU A 178 9.79 -21.75 -0.80
CA LEU A 178 9.21 -20.51 -0.29
C LEU A 178 8.02 -20.77 0.64
N ASP A 179 7.21 -21.80 0.36
CA ASP A 179 6.09 -22.16 1.23
C ASP A 179 6.57 -22.54 2.63
N LYS A 180 7.68 -23.28 2.74
CA LYS A 180 8.33 -23.57 4.02
C LYS A 180 8.86 -22.34 4.71
N GLN A 181 9.55 -21.44 3.98
CA GLN A 181 10.07 -20.18 4.53
C GLN A 181 8.94 -19.27 5.04
N ILE A 182 7.82 -19.20 4.31
CA ILE A 182 6.64 -18.45 4.69
C ILE A 182 6.02 -19.01 5.97
N ASP A 183 5.88 -20.33 6.03
CA ASP A 183 5.32 -21.03 7.19
C ASP A 183 6.18 -20.81 8.44
N ASP A 184 7.48 -21.08 8.36
CA ASP A 184 8.45 -20.87 9.44
C ASP A 184 8.45 -19.41 9.92
N HIS A 185 8.48 -18.46 8.99
CA HIS A 185 8.48 -17.03 9.32
C HIS A 185 7.17 -16.60 9.98
N THR A 186 6.03 -17.10 9.49
CA THR A 186 4.69 -16.80 10.02
C THR A 186 4.55 -17.33 11.44
N HIS A 187 4.94 -18.57 11.70
CA HIS A 187 4.91 -19.15 13.04
C HIS A 187 5.90 -18.47 14.00
N THR A 188 7.06 -18.06 13.51
CA THR A 188 8.06 -17.38 14.37
C THR A 188 7.61 -15.99 14.81
N HIS A 189 7.00 -15.22 13.92
CA HIS A 189 6.74 -13.79 14.16
C HIS A 189 5.26 -13.44 14.35
N PHE A 190 4.33 -14.31 13.92
CA PHE A 190 2.89 -14.00 13.88
C PHE A 190 2.01 -15.10 14.45
N ASP A 191 2.57 -16.03 15.22
CA ASP A 191 1.90 -17.25 15.71
C ASP A 191 0.49 -17.01 16.27
N GLY A 192 0.30 -16.00 17.12
CA GLY A 192 -1.03 -15.70 17.69
C GLY A 192 -2.07 -15.27 16.66
N LYS A 193 -1.66 -14.57 15.57
CA LYS A 193 -2.57 -14.21 14.48
C LYS A 193 -2.79 -15.39 13.53
N ALA A 194 -1.76 -16.18 13.29
CA ALA A 194 -1.81 -17.38 12.46
C ALA A 194 -2.81 -18.39 13.01
N GLN A 195 -2.71 -18.73 14.29
CA GLN A 195 -3.63 -19.65 14.96
C GLN A 195 -5.10 -19.23 14.86
N VAL A 196 -5.39 -17.93 14.96
CA VAL A 196 -6.78 -17.42 14.81
C VAL A 196 -7.29 -17.58 13.38
N ALA A 197 -6.45 -17.29 12.38
CA ALA A 197 -6.84 -17.39 10.97
C ALA A 197 -7.01 -18.84 10.51
N GLU A 198 -6.17 -19.76 10.97
CA GLU A 198 -6.20 -21.18 10.63
C GLU A 198 -7.39 -21.94 11.23
N GLN A 199 -8.03 -21.40 12.28
CA GLN A 199 -9.29 -21.92 12.79
C GLN A 199 -10.46 -21.76 11.81
N ILE A 200 -10.31 -20.88 10.80
CA ILE A 200 -11.35 -20.64 9.81
C ILE A 200 -11.25 -21.73 8.73
N LYS A 201 -12.28 -22.56 8.61
CA LYS A 201 -12.32 -23.64 7.63
C LYS A 201 -12.09 -23.13 6.21
N GLY A 202 -11.08 -23.67 5.54
CA GLY A 202 -10.71 -23.28 4.17
C GLY A 202 -9.62 -22.21 4.08
N ILE A 203 -9.10 -21.71 5.20
CA ILE A 203 -7.93 -20.85 5.23
C ILE A 203 -6.72 -21.67 5.69
N GLY A 204 -5.79 -21.94 4.76
CA GLY A 204 -4.51 -22.59 5.06
C GLY A 204 -3.39 -21.59 5.36
N SER A 205 -2.21 -22.08 5.75
CA SER A 205 -1.05 -21.27 6.16
C SER A 205 -0.64 -20.22 5.11
N ILE A 206 -0.59 -20.59 3.84
CA ILE A 206 -0.25 -19.64 2.75
C ILE A 206 -1.31 -18.54 2.59
N THR A 207 -2.60 -18.88 2.72
CA THR A 207 -3.68 -17.87 2.67
C THR A 207 -3.58 -16.92 3.87
N THR A 208 -3.32 -17.47 5.05
CA THR A 208 -3.08 -16.72 6.29
C THR A 208 -1.90 -15.76 6.13
N ALA A 209 -0.76 -16.25 5.68
CA ALA A 209 0.44 -15.44 5.41
C ALA A 209 0.17 -14.34 4.38
N THR A 210 -0.56 -14.67 3.30
CA THR A 210 -0.94 -13.69 2.26
C THR A 210 -1.84 -12.58 2.83
N LEU A 211 -2.82 -12.95 3.67
CA LEU A 211 -3.67 -11.96 4.34
C LEU A 211 -2.86 -11.05 5.26
N MET A 212 -1.91 -11.60 6.03
CA MET A 212 -1.06 -10.81 6.93
C MET A 212 -0.11 -9.88 6.17
N ALA A 213 0.45 -10.35 5.05
CA ALA A 213 1.36 -9.57 4.21
C ALA A 213 0.64 -8.43 3.47
N MET A 214 -0.58 -8.69 2.96
CA MET A 214 -1.32 -7.76 2.11
C MET A 214 -2.29 -6.85 2.88
N LEU A 215 -2.60 -7.20 4.12
CA LEU A 215 -3.55 -6.49 4.99
C LEU A 215 -2.99 -6.36 6.42
N PRO A 216 -1.89 -5.60 6.62
CA PRO A 216 -1.30 -5.39 7.95
C PRO A 216 -2.27 -4.72 8.93
N GLU A 217 -3.34 -4.09 8.43
CA GLU A 217 -4.41 -3.49 9.21
C GLU A 217 -5.41 -4.52 9.77
N LEU A 218 -5.30 -5.77 9.36
CA LEU A 218 -6.19 -6.83 9.85
C LEU A 218 -6.07 -6.99 11.38
N GLY A 219 -7.21 -6.88 12.07
CA GLY A 219 -7.26 -6.84 13.52
C GLY A 219 -7.04 -5.45 14.15
N ARG A 220 -6.64 -4.42 13.37
CA ARG A 220 -6.50 -3.04 13.83
C ARG A 220 -7.67 -2.15 13.41
N LEU A 221 -8.24 -2.42 12.23
CA LEU A 221 -9.38 -1.71 11.68
C LEU A 221 -10.68 -2.49 11.82
N SER A 222 -11.81 -1.77 11.85
CA SER A 222 -13.13 -2.41 11.84
C SER A 222 -13.37 -3.16 10.51
N HIS A 223 -14.23 -4.19 10.55
CA HIS A 223 -14.59 -4.98 9.37
C HIS A 223 -15.11 -4.13 8.19
N LYS A 224 -15.84 -3.03 8.46
CA LYS A 224 -16.32 -2.10 7.43
C LYS A 224 -15.17 -1.35 6.75
N ARG A 225 -14.16 -0.91 7.53
CA ARG A 225 -12.97 -0.25 7.00
C ARG A 225 -12.09 -1.21 6.20
N ILE A 226 -11.91 -2.45 6.68
CA ILE A 226 -11.20 -3.49 5.93
C ILE A 226 -11.93 -3.79 4.61
N ALA A 227 -13.25 -3.98 4.62
CA ALA A 227 -14.03 -4.23 3.41
C ALA A 227 -13.90 -3.08 2.39
N SER A 228 -13.86 -1.82 2.87
CA SER A 228 -13.63 -0.65 2.02
C SER A 228 -12.20 -0.61 1.46
N LEU A 229 -11.19 -0.92 2.29
CA LEU A 229 -9.78 -0.94 1.90
C LEU A 229 -9.53 -1.99 0.80
N VAL A 230 -10.10 -3.18 0.97
CA VAL A 230 -10.00 -4.30 0.02
C VAL A 230 -10.90 -4.10 -1.22
N GLY A 231 -11.79 -3.09 -1.20
CA GLY A 231 -12.67 -2.76 -2.32
C GLY A 231 -13.86 -3.71 -2.51
N ILE A 232 -14.21 -4.51 -1.48
CA ILE A 232 -15.39 -5.39 -1.49
C ILE A 232 -16.60 -4.74 -0.80
N ALA A 233 -16.45 -3.55 -0.21
CA ALA A 233 -17.57 -2.83 0.36
C ALA A 233 -18.53 -2.38 -0.76
N PRO A 234 -19.84 -2.65 -0.64
CA PRO A 234 -20.81 -2.15 -1.58
C PRO A 234 -20.92 -0.62 -1.46
N HIS A 235 -20.61 0.09 -2.52
CA HIS A 235 -20.87 1.53 -2.59
C HIS A 235 -22.20 1.77 -3.28
N PRO A 236 -23.24 2.28 -2.57
CA PRO A 236 -24.49 2.62 -3.22
C PRO A 236 -24.26 3.77 -4.21
N ARG A 237 -24.62 3.56 -5.46
CA ARG A 237 -24.73 4.64 -6.45
C ARG A 237 -26.18 5.09 -6.47
N GLU A 238 -26.56 5.93 -5.52
CA GLU A 238 -27.88 6.55 -5.47
C GLU A 238 -27.87 7.85 -6.28
N SER A 239 -28.00 7.72 -7.60
CA SER A 239 -28.40 8.86 -8.44
C SER A 239 -29.75 8.54 -9.08
N GLY A 240 -30.82 8.97 -8.45
CA GLY A 240 -32.13 9.23 -9.07
C GLY A 240 -33.03 8.06 -9.46
N LYS A 241 -32.69 6.78 -9.22
CA LYS A 241 -33.63 5.63 -9.32
C LYS A 241 -33.35 4.58 -8.25
N PRO A 242 -34.36 4.07 -7.54
CA PRO A 242 -34.18 3.19 -6.37
C PRO A 242 -33.90 1.72 -6.73
N ASN A 243 -33.05 1.40 -7.72
CA ASN A 243 -32.72 0.02 -8.10
C ASN A 243 -31.36 -0.18 -8.75
N SER A 244 -30.35 0.63 -8.44
CA SER A 244 -28.99 0.32 -8.91
C SER A 244 -28.30 -0.62 -7.92
N LYS A 245 -27.97 -1.83 -8.35
CA LYS A 245 -27.17 -2.80 -7.57
C LYS A 245 -25.85 -2.14 -7.17
N ALA A 246 -25.53 -2.17 -5.88
CA ALA A 246 -24.25 -1.71 -5.39
C ALA A 246 -23.11 -2.48 -6.08
N ALA A 247 -22.16 -1.77 -6.69
CA ALA A 247 -21.00 -2.37 -7.34
C ALA A 247 -19.78 -2.26 -6.42
N ALA A 248 -19.03 -3.34 -6.26
CA ALA A 248 -17.72 -3.30 -5.64
C ALA A 248 -16.71 -2.61 -6.57
N LEU A 249 -15.82 -1.79 -6.02
CA LEU A 249 -14.80 -1.11 -6.81
C LEU A 249 -13.70 -2.08 -7.25
N ALA A 250 -13.40 -2.12 -8.55
CA ALA A 250 -12.51 -3.10 -9.18
C ALA A 250 -11.02 -3.04 -8.71
N GLU A 251 -10.60 -2.00 -8.02
CA GLU A 251 -9.20 -1.79 -7.61
C GLU A 251 -8.80 -2.48 -6.32
N GLY A 252 -9.74 -2.76 -5.41
CA GLY A 252 -9.50 -3.61 -4.24
C GLY A 252 -9.28 -5.08 -4.58
N LEU A 253 -9.54 -5.46 -5.82
CA LEU A 253 -9.47 -6.84 -6.31
C LEU A 253 -8.05 -7.43 -6.40
N ARG A 254 -6.97 -6.64 -6.26
CA ARG A 254 -5.61 -7.23 -6.25
C ARG A 254 -5.38 -8.13 -5.05
N CYS A 255 -5.75 -7.69 -3.86
CA CYS A 255 -5.68 -8.52 -2.66
C CYS A 255 -6.68 -9.69 -2.73
N VAL A 256 -7.92 -9.41 -3.16
CA VAL A 256 -8.98 -10.43 -3.30
C VAL A 256 -8.64 -11.45 -4.39
N ARG A 257 -8.07 -11.04 -5.53
CA ARG A 257 -7.64 -11.98 -6.59
C ARG A 257 -6.58 -12.97 -6.09
N HIS A 258 -5.62 -12.52 -5.29
CA HIS A 258 -4.59 -13.42 -4.73
C HIS A 258 -5.12 -14.32 -3.61
N CYS A 259 -6.13 -13.86 -2.85
CA CYS A 259 -6.70 -14.63 -1.75
C CYS A 259 -7.83 -15.58 -2.17
N ILE A 260 -8.61 -15.24 -3.24
CA ILE A 260 -9.82 -15.99 -3.62
C ILE A 260 -9.59 -16.91 -4.83
N TRP A 261 -8.55 -16.66 -5.66
CA TRP A 261 -8.24 -17.48 -6.83
C TRP A 261 -7.13 -18.53 -6.59
N LEU A 262 -6.89 -18.93 -5.35
CA LEU A 262 -6.24 -20.19 -5.10
C LEU A 262 -7.26 -21.28 -5.48
N PRO A 263 -6.94 -22.19 -6.42
CA PRO A 263 -7.83 -23.30 -6.70
C PRO A 263 -8.05 -24.07 -5.41
N LEU A 264 -9.31 -24.19 -5.02
CA LEU A 264 -9.72 -25.19 -4.03
C LEU A 264 -9.35 -26.56 -4.64
N SER A 265 -8.18 -27.08 -4.27
CA SER A 265 -7.77 -28.47 -4.53
C SER A 265 -8.45 -29.39 -3.55
#